data_64e8b95683b16dbdcc8e5f4d410ded95
#
_entry.id   64e8b95683b16dbdcc8e5f4d410ded95
#
_cell.length_a   1.000
_cell.length_b   1.000
_cell.length_c   1.000
_cell.angle_alpha   90.00
_cell.angle_beta   90.00
_cell.angle_gamma   90.00
#
_symmetry.space_group_name_H-M   'P 1'
#
loop_
_entity.id
_entity.type
_entity.pdbx_description
1 polymer ?
#
loop_
_entity_poly.entity_id
_entity_poly.type
_entity_poly.pdbx_seq_one_letter_code
_entity_poly.pdbx_strand_id
1 'polypeptide(L)'
;MFFLFFIAIPIVEVILFITVGKYIGLWNTILIIIVTGIIGAILVKSQGITIFNKALEEIKSNKMPLLSIFEGIAILIAGAFLLTPGFLTDTLGCVLLIPKTRNIIIKYITSYLEKKTIHKKKSMYEKNEEDKENKIF
;
A
#
# COMPACT_ATOMS: atom_id res chain seq x y z
N MET A 1 4.09 11.22 14.99
CA MET A 1 2.84 10.55 14.54
C MET A 1 3.06 9.12 14.07
N PHE A 2 4.08 8.80 13.29
CA PHE A 2 4.36 7.42 12.82
C PHE A 2 4.55 6.41 13.96
N PHE A 3 5.23 6.81 15.02
CA PHE A 3 5.50 5.97 16.18
C PHE A 3 4.23 5.56 16.95
N LEU A 4 3.22 6.42 16.98
CA LEU A 4 1.93 6.11 17.61
C LEU A 4 1.17 4.99 16.89
N PHE A 5 1.20 4.97 15.56
CA PHE A 5 0.60 3.88 14.78
C PHE A 5 1.31 2.55 15.02
N PHE A 6 2.64 2.58 15.14
CA PHE A 6 3.44 1.39 15.39
C PHE A 6 3.15 0.74 16.76
N ILE A 7 2.73 1.53 17.74
CA ILE A 7 2.31 1.02 19.06
C ILE A 7 0.82 0.71 19.10
N ALA A 8 -0.01 1.52 18.44
CA ALA A 8 -1.47 1.36 18.49
C ALA A 8 -1.93 0.08 17.78
N ILE A 9 -1.33 -0.27 16.63
CA ILE A 9 -1.72 -1.47 15.87
C ILE A 9 -1.57 -2.75 16.71
N PRO A 10 -0.42 -3.05 17.34
CA PRO A 10 -0.29 -4.23 18.19
C PRO A 10 -1.25 -4.24 19.39
N ILE A 11 -1.53 -3.08 19.98
CA ILE A 11 -2.49 -2.99 21.09
C ILE A 11 -3.90 -3.37 20.63
N VAL A 12 -4.34 -2.82 19.50
CA VAL A 12 -5.64 -3.14 18.91
C VAL A 12 -5.73 -4.62 18.55
N GLU A 13 -4.65 -5.19 17.97
CA GLU A 13 -4.58 -6.63 17.66
C GLU A 13 -4.77 -7.49 18.90
N VAL A 14 -4.08 -7.20 19.99
CA VAL A 14 -4.23 -7.95 21.25
C VAL A 14 -5.66 -7.84 21.79
N ILE A 15 -6.26 -6.67 21.75
CA ILE A 15 -7.65 -6.45 22.17
C ILE A 15 -8.61 -7.29 21.32
N LEU A 16 -8.43 -7.27 19.99
CA LEU A 16 -9.23 -8.08 19.05
C LEU A 16 -9.05 -9.57 19.33
N PHE A 17 -7.80 -10.01 19.54
CA PHE A 17 -7.48 -11.40 19.85
C PHE A 17 -8.21 -11.90 21.11
N ILE A 18 -8.15 -11.11 22.17
CA ILE A 18 -8.84 -11.43 23.43
C ILE A 18 -10.35 -11.42 23.22
N THR A 19 -10.87 -10.44 22.51
CA THR A 19 -12.31 -10.29 22.30
C THR A 19 -12.87 -11.44 21.47
N VAL A 20 -12.29 -11.70 20.31
CA VAL A 20 -12.72 -12.79 19.42
C VAL A 20 -12.51 -14.15 20.08
N GLY A 21 -11.37 -14.35 20.75
CA GLY A 21 -11.06 -15.58 21.45
C GLY A 21 -12.05 -15.93 22.57
N LYS A 22 -12.65 -14.91 23.21
CA LYS A 22 -13.73 -15.13 24.20
C LYS A 22 -15.02 -15.68 23.57
N TYR A 23 -15.32 -15.28 22.32
CA TYR A 23 -16.56 -15.71 21.63
C TYR A 23 -16.43 -17.06 20.92
N ILE A 24 -15.34 -17.30 20.21
CA ILE A 24 -15.16 -18.49 19.37
C ILE A 24 -14.16 -19.51 19.95
N GLY A 25 -13.49 -19.13 21.03
CA GLY A 25 -12.45 -19.95 21.66
C GLY A 25 -11.06 -19.74 21.08
N LEU A 26 -10.04 -19.95 21.91
CA LEU A 26 -8.65 -19.70 21.57
C LEU A 26 -8.17 -20.51 20.35
N TRP A 27 -8.49 -21.80 20.29
CA TRP A 27 -8.07 -22.68 19.22
C TRP A 27 -8.64 -22.28 17.84
N ASN A 28 -9.93 -21.93 17.80
CA ASN A 28 -10.57 -21.47 16.57
C ASN A 28 -9.97 -20.13 16.10
N THR A 29 -9.68 -19.25 17.04
CA THR A 29 -9.03 -17.97 16.75
C THR A 29 -7.66 -18.16 16.11
N ILE A 30 -6.81 -19.01 16.69
CA ILE A 30 -5.48 -19.33 16.17
C ILE A 30 -5.60 -19.97 14.77
N LEU A 31 -6.54 -20.89 14.60
CA LEU A 31 -6.75 -21.57 13.32
C LEU A 31 -7.15 -20.59 12.23
N ILE A 32 -8.06 -19.65 12.51
CA ILE A 32 -8.47 -18.62 11.56
C ILE A 32 -7.26 -17.79 11.12
N ILE A 33 -6.43 -17.34 12.05
CA ILE A 33 -5.25 -16.51 11.72
C ILE A 33 -4.24 -17.29 10.88
N ILE A 34 -3.99 -18.55 11.20
CA ILE A 34 -3.09 -19.39 10.40
C ILE A 34 -3.63 -19.55 8.98
N VAL A 35 -4.93 -19.83 8.85
CA VAL A 35 -5.57 -20.04 7.53
C VAL A 35 -5.55 -18.74 6.72
N THR A 36 -5.90 -17.61 7.31
CA THR A 36 -5.85 -16.29 6.62
C THR A 36 -4.43 -15.93 6.19
N GLY A 37 -3.44 -16.17 7.05
CA GLY A 37 -2.03 -15.94 6.72
C GLY A 37 -1.54 -16.80 5.54
N ILE A 38 -1.89 -18.09 5.52
CA ILE A 38 -1.52 -19.00 4.42
C ILE A 38 -2.18 -18.55 3.10
N ILE A 39 -3.49 -18.29 3.12
CA ILE A 39 -4.22 -17.81 1.95
C ILE A 39 -3.62 -16.49 1.47
N GLY A 40 -3.35 -15.56 2.37
CA GLY A 40 -2.72 -14.28 2.06
C GLY A 40 -1.35 -14.44 1.41
N ALA A 41 -0.49 -15.30 1.93
CA ALA A 41 0.84 -15.56 1.37
C ALA A 41 0.76 -16.12 -0.07
N ILE A 42 -0.19 -17.04 -0.33
CA ILE A 42 -0.43 -17.60 -1.68
C ILE A 42 -0.89 -16.49 -2.63
N LEU A 43 -1.83 -15.64 -2.20
CA LEU A 43 -2.34 -14.53 -3.00
C LEU A 43 -1.26 -13.49 -3.30
N VAL A 44 -0.44 -13.12 -2.31
CA VAL A 44 0.70 -12.20 -2.48
C VAL A 44 1.67 -12.74 -3.52
N LYS A 45 2.06 -14.02 -3.40
CA LYS A 45 2.96 -14.68 -4.37
C LYS A 45 2.38 -14.66 -5.78
N SER A 46 1.14 -15.09 -5.94
CA SER A 46 0.46 -15.15 -7.25
C SER A 46 0.34 -13.77 -7.89
N GLN A 47 -0.14 -12.79 -7.15
CA GLN A 47 -0.31 -11.44 -7.67
C GLN A 47 1.02 -10.73 -7.90
N GLY A 48 2.02 -10.94 -7.03
CA GLY A 48 3.35 -10.38 -7.17
C GLY A 48 4.01 -10.81 -8.48
N ILE A 49 3.93 -12.10 -8.82
CA ILE A 49 4.45 -12.63 -10.10
C ILE A 49 3.72 -11.99 -11.29
N THR A 50 2.40 -11.89 -11.22
CA THR A 50 1.58 -11.30 -12.30
C THR A 50 1.97 -9.83 -12.55
N ILE A 51 2.10 -9.02 -11.50
CA ILE A 51 2.49 -7.61 -11.62
C ILE A 51 3.93 -7.46 -12.08
N PHE A 52 4.82 -8.32 -11.62
CA PHE A 52 6.21 -8.34 -12.07
C PHE A 52 6.32 -8.60 -13.58
N ASN A 53 5.61 -9.61 -14.09
CA ASN A 53 5.59 -9.91 -15.52
C ASN A 53 4.98 -8.76 -16.33
N LYS A 54 3.91 -8.14 -15.84
CA LYS A 54 3.30 -6.96 -16.46
C LYS A 54 4.30 -5.80 -16.55
N ALA A 55 5.04 -5.53 -15.48
CA ALA A 55 6.07 -4.48 -15.48
C ALA A 55 7.18 -4.76 -16.50
N LEU A 56 7.61 -6.02 -16.64
CA LEU A 56 8.60 -6.42 -17.64
C LEU A 56 8.09 -6.22 -19.08
N GLU A 57 6.83 -6.53 -19.36
CA GLU A 57 6.22 -6.29 -20.67
C GLU A 57 6.11 -4.80 -21.00
N GLU A 58 5.75 -3.98 -20.02
CA GLU A 58 5.71 -2.52 -20.17
C GLU A 58 7.10 -1.96 -20.51
N ILE A 59 8.16 -2.43 -19.83
CA ILE A 59 9.55 -2.04 -20.11
C ILE A 59 9.98 -2.48 -21.51
N LYS A 60 9.70 -3.71 -21.90
CA LYS A 60 10.00 -4.23 -23.25
C LYS A 60 9.30 -3.44 -24.35
N SER A 61 8.15 -2.86 -24.06
CA SER A 61 7.36 -2.02 -24.96
C SER A 61 7.77 -0.54 -24.91
N ASN A 62 8.92 -0.19 -24.30
CA ASN A 62 9.39 1.17 -24.06
C ASN A 62 8.38 2.06 -23.31
N LYS A 63 7.53 1.46 -22.48
CA LYS A 63 6.60 2.17 -21.61
C LYS A 63 7.15 2.21 -20.20
N MET A 64 6.94 3.33 -19.50
CA MET A 64 7.34 3.46 -18.10
C MET A 64 6.32 2.75 -17.19
N PRO A 65 6.71 1.69 -16.44
CA PRO A 65 5.79 0.84 -15.67
C PRO A 65 5.39 1.48 -14.32
N LEU A 66 5.04 2.77 -14.31
CA LEU A 66 4.73 3.49 -13.07
C LEU A 66 3.59 2.85 -12.30
N LEU A 67 2.50 2.51 -12.98
CA LEU A 67 1.34 1.89 -12.33
C LEU A 67 1.69 0.51 -11.77
N SER A 68 2.42 -0.30 -12.53
CA SER A 68 2.86 -1.63 -12.11
C SER A 68 3.81 -1.58 -10.90
N ILE A 69 4.65 -0.54 -10.80
CA ILE A 69 5.49 -0.30 -9.62
C ILE A 69 4.63 0.02 -8.38
N PHE A 70 3.66 0.92 -8.48
CA PHE A 70 2.75 1.21 -7.37
C PHE A 70 1.92 0.00 -6.96
N GLU A 71 1.44 -0.78 -7.92
CA GLU A 71 0.74 -2.04 -7.67
C GLU A 71 1.64 -3.04 -6.93
N GLY A 72 2.91 -3.17 -7.34
CA GLY A 72 3.90 -4.03 -6.69
C GLY A 72 4.19 -3.61 -5.24
N ILE A 73 4.37 -2.32 -4.99
CA ILE A 73 4.56 -1.77 -3.64
C ILE A 73 3.34 -2.09 -2.76
N ALA A 74 2.13 -1.89 -3.27
CA ALA A 74 0.90 -2.20 -2.53
C ALA A 74 0.80 -3.69 -2.16
N ILE A 75 1.21 -4.60 -3.06
CA ILE A 75 1.26 -6.04 -2.77
C ILE A 75 2.32 -6.36 -1.72
N LEU A 76 3.48 -5.72 -1.74
CA LEU A 76 4.52 -5.90 -0.72
C LEU A 76 4.02 -5.45 0.66
N ILE A 77 3.34 -4.30 0.73
CA ILE A 77 2.73 -3.80 1.98
C ILE A 77 1.65 -4.77 2.47
N ALA A 78 0.80 -5.27 1.57
CA ALA A 78 -0.19 -6.28 1.91
C ALA A 78 0.44 -7.56 2.44
N GLY A 79 1.55 -8.00 1.83
CA GLY A 79 2.33 -9.14 2.31
C GLY A 79 2.90 -8.93 3.70
N ALA A 80 3.44 -7.75 3.98
CA ALA A 80 3.95 -7.40 5.30
C ALA A 80 2.85 -7.44 6.38
N PHE A 81 1.65 -6.96 6.07
CA PHE A 81 0.49 -7.07 6.97
C PHE A 81 0.07 -8.50 7.23
N LEU A 82 0.04 -9.35 6.21
CA LEU A 82 -0.34 -10.76 6.34
C LEU A 82 0.74 -11.64 6.99
N LEU A 83 1.99 -11.20 7.01
CA LEU A 83 3.09 -11.85 7.75
C LEU A 83 3.03 -11.57 9.25
N THR A 84 2.43 -10.47 9.65
CA THR A 84 2.15 -10.15 11.07
C THR A 84 0.78 -10.71 11.42
N PRO A 85 0.71 -11.86 12.15
CA PRO A 85 -0.57 -12.51 12.41
C PRO A 85 -1.46 -11.63 13.28
N GLY A 86 -2.61 -11.21 12.74
CA GLY A 86 -3.58 -10.37 13.45
C GLY A 86 -4.86 -10.16 12.66
N PHE A 87 -5.95 -9.84 13.33
CA PHE A 87 -7.25 -9.64 12.68
C PHE A 87 -7.32 -8.35 11.87
N LEU A 88 -6.80 -7.26 12.43
CA LEU A 88 -6.79 -5.97 11.76
C LEU A 88 -5.80 -5.97 10.60
N THR A 89 -4.57 -6.44 10.84
CA THR A 89 -3.53 -6.51 9.83
C THR A 89 -3.89 -7.46 8.70
N ASP A 90 -4.48 -8.63 8.99
CA ASP A 90 -4.98 -9.57 7.97
C ASP A 90 -6.08 -8.94 7.12
N THR A 91 -7.03 -8.23 7.74
CA THR A 91 -8.10 -7.53 7.03
C THR A 91 -7.52 -6.45 6.10
N LEU A 92 -6.60 -5.62 6.60
CA LEU A 92 -5.95 -4.58 5.80
C LEU A 92 -5.14 -5.18 4.65
N GLY A 93 -4.39 -6.25 4.90
CA GLY A 93 -3.66 -6.99 3.88
C GLY A 93 -4.57 -7.55 2.80
N CYS A 94 -5.67 -8.20 3.18
CA CYS A 94 -6.66 -8.70 2.24
C CYS A 94 -7.29 -7.59 1.39
N VAL A 95 -7.65 -6.45 1.97
CA VAL A 95 -8.20 -5.30 1.25
C VAL A 95 -7.23 -4.77 0.21
N LEU A 96 -5.93 -4.70 0.53
CA LEU A 96 -4.90 -4.28 -0.42
C LEU A 96 -4.64 -5.32 -1.53
N LEU A 97 -4.87 -6.60 -1.27
CA LEU A 97 -4.72 -7.65 -2.28
C LEU A 97 -5.85 -7.65 -3.32
N ILE A 98 -7.03 -7.13 -3.00
CA ILE A 98 -8.12 -7.06 -3.97
C ILE A 98 -7.76 -6.02 -5.05
N PRO A 99 -7.66 -6.40 -6.36
CA PRO A 99 -7.21 -5.49 -7.40
C PRO A 99 -8.08 -4.24 -7.55
N LYS A 100 -9.40 -4.37 -7.34
CA LYS A 100 -10.34 -3.22 -7.41
C LYS A 100 -10.04 -2.18 -6.34
N THR A 101 -9.88 -2.61 -5.09
CA THR A 101 -9.59 -1.71 -3.95
C THR A 101 -8.20 -1.09 -4.09
N ARG A 102 -7.21 -1.89 -4.46
CA ARG A 102 -5.84 -1.43 -4.73
C ARG A 102 -5.82 -0.34 -5.81
N ASN A 103 -6.50 -0.53 -6.93
CA ASN A 103 -6.54 0.45 -8.01
C ASN A 103 -7.19 1.77 -7.59
N ILE A 104 -8.21 1.73 -6.74
CA ILE A 104 -8.83 2.94 -6.18
C ILE A 104 -7.83 3.69 -5.31
N ILE A 105 -7.14 2.99 -4.42
CA ILE A 105 -6.14 3.57 -3.51
C ILE A 105 -4.98 4.18 -4.31
N ILE A 106 -4.46 3.46 -5.30
CA ILE A 106 -3.36 3.92 -6.16
C ILE A 106 -3.78 5.17 -6.94
N LYS A 107 -4.97 5.18 -7.56
CA LYS A 107 -5.49 6.35 -8.27
C LYS A 107 -5.60 7.57 -7.35
N TYR A 108 -6.03 7.37 -6.11
CA TYR A 108 -6.12 8.47 -5.13
C TYR A 108 -4.75 9.04 -4.79
N ILE A 109 -3.77 8.17 -4.57
CA ILE A 109 -2.39 8.55 -4.25
C ILE A 109 -1.72 9.25 -5.45
N THR A 110 -1.84 8.69 -6.66
CA THR A 110 -1.24 9.27 -7.87
C THR A 110 -1.86 10.62 -8.21
N SER A 111 -3.17 10.75 -8.12
CA SER A 111 -3.87 12.03 -8.33
C SER A 111 -3.44 13.11 -7.31
N TYR A 112 -3.20 12.72 -6.07
CA TYR A 112 -2.69 13.64 -5.05
C TYR A 112 -1.27 14.10 -5.33
N LEU A 113 -0.40 13.17 -5.77
CA LEU A 113 0.99 13.46 -6.13
C LEU A 113 1.09 14.34 -7.37
N GLU A 114 0.27 14.10 -8.40
CA GLU A 114 0.21 14.93 -9.61
C GLU A 114 -0.17 16.37 -9.29
N LYS A 115 -1.22 16.58 -8.49
CA LYS A 115 -1.62 17.92 -8.05
C LYS A 115 -0.49 18.66 -7.34
N LYS A 116 0.24 17.97 -6.45
CA LYS A 116 1.36 18.55 -5.70
C LYS A 116 2.56 18.89 -6.61
N THR A 117 2.81 18.05 -7.61
CA THR A 117 3.90 18.24 -8.56
C THR A 117 3.63 19.41 -9.52
N ILE A 118 2.38 19.56 -9.97
CA ILE A 118 1.96 20.67 -10.83
C ILE A 118 2.09 22.00 -10.08
N HIS A 119 1.65 22.08 -8.82
CA HIS A 119 1.81 23.27 -8.00
C HIS A 119 3.29 23.65 -7.78
N LYS A 120 4.14 22.66 -7.51
CA LYS A 120 5.57 22.91 -7.32
C LYS A 120 6.25 23.38 -8.61
N LYS A 121 5.85 22.83 -9.74
CA LYS A 121 6.37 23.20 -11.05
C LYS A 121 5.98 24.64 -11.42
N LYS A 122 4.72 25.01 -11.16
CA LYS A 122 4.22 26.38 -11.39
C LYS A 122 4.96 27.42 -10.55
N SER A 123 5.14 27.16 -9.23
CA SER A 123 5.87 28.07 -8.34
C SER A 123 7.36 28.20 -8.71
N MET A 124 7.95 27.17 -9.31
CA MET A 124 9.35 27.18 -9.76
C MET A 124 9.52 28.00 -11.06
N TYR A 125 8.53 27.95 -11.96
CA TYR A 125 8.52 28.80 -13.16
C TYR A 125 8.31 30.27 -12.81
N GLU A 126 7.36 30.59 -11.93
CA GLU A 126 7.08 31.95 -11.45
C GLU A 126 8.33 32.56 -10.80
N LYS A 127 9.02 31.80 -9.94
CA LYS A 127 10.26 32.26 -9.28
C LYS A 127 11.42 32.47 -10.26
N ASN A 128 11.53 31.65 -11.29
CA ASN A 128 12.55 31.81 -12.32
C ASN A 128 12.29 33.01 -13.25
N GLU A 129 11.05 33.40 -13.44
CA GLU A 129 10.68 34.60 -14.20
C GLU A 129 10.95 35.85 -13.36
N GLU A 130 10.61 35.89 -12.08
CA GLU A 130 10.95 37.00 -11.16
C GLU A 130 12.47 37.21 -11.05
N ASP A 131 13.25 36.10 -10.96
CA ASP A 131 14.73 36.21 -10.91
C ASP A 131 15.35 36.70 -12.23
N LYS A 132 14.69 36.48 -13.37
CA LYS A 132 15.14 37.04 -14.67
C LYS A 132 14.80 38.52 -14.81
N GLU A 133 13.62 38.90 -14.35
CA GLU A 133 13.18 40.31 -14.40
C GLU A 133 14.04 41.21 -13.49
N ASN A 134 14.41 40.73 -12.30
CA ASN A 134 15.31 41.42 -11.37
C ASN A 134 16.78 41.50 -11.84
N LYS A 135 17.20 40.73 -12.84
CA LYS A 135 18.56 40.80 -13.41
C LYS A 135 18.68 41.74 -14.59
N ILE A 136 17.57 42.25 -15.09
CA ILE A 136 17.53 43.15 -16.29
C ILE A 136 17.51 44.62 -15.85
N PHE A 137 17.24 44.93 -14.59
CA PHE A 137 17.31 46.26 -13.99
C PHE A 137 18.49 46.34 -13.02
#